data_efbdced84c687d1ab038cbc9666f1131
#
_entry.id   efbdced84c687d1ab038cbc9666f1131
#
_cell.length_a   1.000
_cell.length_b   1.000
_cell.length_c   1.000
_cell.angle_alpha   90.00
_cell.angle_beta   90.00
_cell.angle_gamma   90.00
#
_symmetry.space_group_name_H-M   'P 1'
#
loop_
_entity.id
_entity.type
_entity.pdbx_description
1 polymer ?
#
loop_
_entity_poly.entity_id
_entity_poly.type
_entity_poly.pdbx_seq_one_letter_code
_entity_poly.pdbx_strand_id
1 'polypeptide(L)'
;GTVTNVIFSNMIVACRFFSDVWWGKAEPIYVTSFPRAVGNHKDAGWRFPKGAVKGACGEVSRIYFHNIKCTSENGIFVSGDTIDKVNRIYFDQVEVNLHKRTTFEGGVYDKRPCDGEGFLKGKTYGFFFHTASDIQMEGCTVNWGDTRPDYAAENIHLENTAGVIQK
;
A
#
# COMPACT_ATOMS: atom_id res chain seq x y z
N GLY A 1 -6.17 14.02 10.89
CA GLY A 1 -7.32 13.16 11.23
C GLY A 1 -6.91 11.70 11.41
N THR A 2 -7.85 10.86 11.82
CA THR A 2 -7.64 9.42 12.00
C THR A 2 -8.64 8.66 11.17
N VAL A 3 -8.17 7.59 10.50
CA VAL A 3 -9.02 6.61 9.84
C VAL A 3 -8.92 5.32 10.63
N THR A 4 -10.04 4.84 11.17
CA THR A 4 -10.02 3.69 12.07
C THR A 4 -11.33 2.90 12.04
N ASN A 5 -11.27 1.62 12.42
CA ASN A 5 -12.41 0.71 12.49
C ASN A 5 -13.13 0.54 11.15
N VAL A 6 -12.37 0.26 10.09
CA VAL A 6 -12.90 0.02 8.75
C VAL A 6 -12.76 -1.44 8.39
N ILE A 7 -13.79 -2.03 7.82
CA ILE A 7 -13.82 -3.41 7.37
C ILE A 7 -14.07 -3.43 5.86
N PHE A 8 -13.19 -4.10 5.15
CA PHE A 8 -13.36 -4.48 3.75
C PHE A 8 -13.53 -5.99 3.69
N SER A 9 -14.65 -6.48 3.19
CA SER A 9 -14.89 -7.91 3.17
C SER A 9 -15.62 -8.39 1.93
N ASN A 10 -15.36 -9.67 1.55
CA ASN A 10 -16.03 -10.35 0.45
C ASN A 10 -15.89 -9.60 -0.90
N MET A 11 -14.66 -9.28 -1.26
CA MET A 11 -14.38 -8.46 -2.45
C MET A 11 -13.57 -9.23 -3.49
N ILE A 12 -13.84 -8.96 -4.75
CA ILE A 12 -12.97 -9.29 -5.87
C ILE A 12 -12.40 -7.98 -6.41
N VAL A 13 -11.09 -7.84 -6.41
CA VAL A 13 -10.38 -6.65 -6.84
C VAL A 13 -9.52 -7.00 -8.05
N ALA A 14 -9.69 -6.29 -9.14
CA ALA A 14 -8.83 -6.40 -10.31
C ALA A 14 -8.26 -5.04 -10.68
N CYS A 15 -6.95 -4.93 -10.71
CA CYS A 15 -6.26 -3.70 -11.11
C CYS A 15 -5.06 -3.98 -12.00
N ARG A 16 -4.67 -2.99 -12.76
CA ARG A 16 -3.49 -3.03 -13.62
C ARG A 16 -2.78 -1.69 -13.58
N PHE A 17 -1.53 -1.69 -13.97
CA PHE A 17 -0.77 -0.47 -14.16
C PHE A 17 -1.39 0.32 -15.31
N PHE A 18 -1.81 1.55 -15.03
CA PHE A 18 -2.50 2.38 -16.02
C PHE A 18 -1.58 3.45 -16.62
N SER A 19 -0.72 4.04 -15.80
CA SER A 19 0.15 5.14 -16.19
C SER A 19 1.34 5.24 -15.26
N ASP A 20 2.51 5.56 -15.80
CA ASP A 20 3.72 5.84 -15.01
C ASP A 20 3.67 7.19 -14.30
N VAL A 21 2.84 8.11 -14.78
CA VAL A 21 2.68 9.47 -14.22
C VAL A 21 1.58 9.53 -13.16
N TRP A 22 0.46 8.81 -13.37
CA TRP A 22 -0.70 8.87 -12.49
C TRP A 22 -0.45 8.17 -11.14
N TRP A 23 -1.30 8.47 -10.16
CA TRP A 23 -1.22 7.88 -8.83
C TRP A 23 -1.55 6.39 -8.85
N GLY A 24 -0.86 5.64 -7.95
CA GLY A 24 -0.97 4.19 -7.88
C GLY A 24 -0.10 3.46 -8.89
N LYS A 25 0.40 2.32 -8.50
CA LYS A 25 1.24 1.43 -9.29
C LYS A 25 0.65 0.01 -9.36
N ALA A 26 -0.67 -0.06 -9.47
CA ALA A 26 -1.46 -1.29 -9.49
C ALA A 26 -1.45 -2.08 -8.19
N GLU A 27 -1.27 -1.42 -7.05
CA GLU A 27 -1.45 -2.02 -5.73
C GLU A 27 -2.94 -2.33 -5.50
N PRO A 28 -3.35 -3.59 -5.28
CA PRO A 28 -4.77 -3.94 -5.16
C PRO A 28 -5.37 -3.52 -3.81
N ILE A 29 -4.54 -3.46 -2.79
CA ILE A 29 -4.83 -2.88 -1.48
C ILE A 29 -3.69 -1.92 -1.16
N TYR A 30 -4.06 -0.69 -0.83
CA TYR A 30 -3.13 0.39 -0.58
C TYR A 30 -3.53 1.10 0.72
N VAL A 31 -2.68 1.00 1.74
CA VAL A 31 -2.92 1.60 3.05
C VAL A 31 -1.73 2.48 3.39
N THR A 32 -1.91 3.79 3.35
CA THR A 32 -0.80 4.70 3.61
C THR A 32 -1.19 5.90 4.45
N SER A 33 -0.20 6.43 5.17
CA SER A 33 -0.33 7.70 5.88
C SER A 33 0.99 8.47 5.79
N PHE A 34 0.99 9.53 4.99
CA PHE A 34 2.12 10.43 4.79
C PHE A 34 1.71 11.89 4.94
N PRO A 35 2.61 12.77 5.43
CA PRO A 35 2.37 14.20 5.40
C PRO A 35 2.38 14.72 3.96
N ARG A 36 1.44 15.57 3.64
CA ARG A 36 1.46 16.30 2.37
C ARG A 36 2.42 17.48 2.43
N ALA A 37 3.10 17.74 1.33
CA ALA A 37 3.84 18.99 1.16
C ALA A 37 2.88 20.19 1.26
N VAL A 38 3.05 21.00 2.29
CA VAL A 38 2.28 22.24 2.48
C VAL A 38 2.97 23.35 1.68
N GLY A 39 2.30 23.92 0.70
CA GLY A 39 2.74 25.15 0.05
C GLY A 39 3.10 25.11 -1.43
N ASN A 40 3.17 23.95 -2.07
CA ASN A 40 3.57 23.83 -3.48
C ASN A 40 2.42 23.49 -4.46
N HIS A 41 1.17 23.47 -4.01
CA HIS A 41 0.03 23.14 -4.88
C HIS A 41 -0.66 24.41 -5.39
N LYS A 42 0.03 25.20 -6.23
CA LYS A 42 -0.59 26.35 -6.88
C LYS A 42 -1.73 25.95 -7.82
N ASP A 43 -1.72 24.71 -8.31
CA ASP A 43 -2.58 24.30 -9.42
C ASP A 43 -3.66 23.26 -9.07
N ALA A 44 -3.70 22.74 -7.86
CA ALA A 44 -4.56 21.58 -7.56
C ALA A 44 -5.95 21.90 -6.99
N GLY A 45 -6.30 23.16 -6.79
CA GLY A 45 -7.58 23.50 -6.12
C GLY A 45 -7.71 23.01 -4.66
N TRP A 46 -6.68 22.37 -4.16
CA TRP A 46 -6.60 21.85 -2.81
C TRP A 46 -6.21 22.96 -1.85
N ARG A 47 -7.10 23.29 -0.96
CA ARG A 47 -6.79 24.21 0.13
C ARG A 47 -6.61 23.42 1.41
N PHE A 48 -5.41 23.52 2.00
CA PHE A 48 -5.25 23.04 3.36
C PHE A 48 -6.14 23.84 4.31
N PRO A 49 -6.75 23.20 5.31
CA PRO A 49 -7.49 23.92 6.35
C PRO A 49 -6.61 25.00 6.98
N LYS A 50 -7.24 26.10 7.40
CA LYS A 50 -6.53 27.16 8.14
C LYS A 50 -5.93 26.55 9.41
N GLY A 51 -4.62 26.71 9.60
CA GLY A 51 -3.89 26.11 10.72
C GLY A 51 -3.34 24.70 10.46
N ALA A 52 -3.39 24.19 9.23
CA ALA A 52 -2.72 22.94 8.89
C ALA A 52 -1.22 22.99 9.22
N VAL A 53 -0.73 21.96 9.88
CA VAL A 53 0.67 21.85 10.29
C VAL A 53 1.47 21.11 9.22
N LYS A 54 2.58 21.72 8.79
CA LYS A 54 3.50 21.08 7.85
C LYS A 54 4.09 19.81 8.49
N GLY A 55 4.16 18.73 7.71
CA GLY A 55 4.71 17.46 8.17
C GLY A 55 3.78 16.63 9.07
N ALA A 56 2.56 17.09 9.35
CA ALA A 56 1.59 16.31 10.11
C ALA A 56 0.77 15.40 9.19
N CYS A 57 0.67 14.13 9.54
CA CYS A 57 -0.28 13.19 8.95
C CYS A 57 -1.16 12.55 10.01
N GLY A 58 -2.26 11.95 9.57
CA GLY A 58 -3.16 11.21 10.44
C GLY A 58 -2.64 9.81 10.77
N GLU A 59 -3.38 9.11 11.62
CA GLU A 59 -3.20 7.69 11.88
C GLU A 59 -4.20 6.88 11.06
N VAL A 60 -3.75 5.74 10.53
CA VAL A 60 -4.60 4.71 9.93
C VAL A 60 -4.45 3.45 10.76
N SER A 61 -5.54 3.01 11.40
CA SER A 61 -5.46 1.89 12.32
C SER A 61 -6.75 1.08 12.40
N ARG A 62 -6.65 -0.17 12.87
CA ARG A 62 -7.78 -1.10 12.98
C ARG A 62 -8.54 -1.23 11.66
N ILE A 63 -7.80 -1.55 10.60
CA ILE A 63 -8.34 -1.82 9.28
C ILE A 63 -8.33 -3.34 9.06
N TYR A 64 -9.46 -3.86 8.65
CA TYR A 64 -9.67 -5.29 8.48
C TYR A 64 -9.98 -5.61 7.01
N PHE A 65 -9.19 -6.51 6.43
CA PHE A 65 -9.38 -7.08 5.10
C PHE A 65 -9.71 -8.56 5.26
N HIS A 66 -10.93 -8.95 4.89
CA HIS A 66 -11.41 -10.32 5.07
C HIS A 66 -12.00 -10.87 3.78
N ASN A 67 -11.58 -12.09 3.40
CA ASN A 67 -12.08 -12.80 2.23
C ASN A 67 -12.02 -11.93 0.96
N ILE A 68 -10.79 -11.56 0.57
CA ILE A 68 -10.56 -10.71 -0.61
C ILE A 68 -9.68 -11.45 -1.60
N LYS A 69 -10.12 -11.48 -2.86
CA LYS A 69 -9.34 -12.02 -3.97
C LYS A 69 -8.88 -10.88 -4.87
N CYS A 70 -7.57 -10.69 -4.96
CA CYS A 70 -6.93 -9.68 -5.77
C CYS A 70 -6.32 -10.28 -7.03
N THR A 71 -6.46 -9.61 -8.17
CA THR A 71 -5.67 -9.85 -9.38
C THR A 71 -5.02 -8.53 -9.79
N SER A 72 -3.68 -8.46 -9.80
CA SER A 72 -2.96 -7.20 -9.95
C SER A 72 -1.59 -7.37 -10.60
N GLU A 73 -0.96 -6.27 -10.98
CA GLU A 73 0.42 -6.25 -11.47
C GLU A 73 1.43 -5.92 -10.37
N ASN A 74 0.96 -5.38 -9.25
CA ASN A 74 1.76 -5.11 -8.06
C ASN A 74 1.10 -5.75 -6.84
N GLY A 75 1.83 -5.87 -5.75
CA GLY A 75 1.31 -6.43 -4.51
C GLY A 75 0.61 -5.41 -3.62
N ILE A 76 0.14 -5.90 -2.49
CA ILE A 76 -0.45 -5.09 -1.43
C ILE A 76 0.63 -4.22 -0.79
N PHE A 77 0.33 -2.95 -0.57
CA PHE A 77 1.25 -1.99 -0.01
C PHE A 77 0.68 -1.31 1.25
N VAL A 78 1.42 -1.44 2.35
CA VAL A 78 1.09 -0.80 3.64
C VAL A 78 2.28 0.01 4.09
N SER A 79 2.13 1.34 4.23
CA SER A 79 3.26 2.20 4.57
C SER A 79 2.85 3.47 5.32
N GLY A 80 3.54 3.76 6.41
CA GLY A 80 3.43 5.00 7.15
C GLY A 80 4.64 5.92 6.99
N ASP A 81 4.49 7.17 7.37
CA ASP A 81 5.59 8.12 7.53
C ASP A 81 6.48 7.71 8.70
N THR A 82 5.87 7.32 9.79
CA THR A 82 6.51 6.70 10.96
C THR A 82 5.76 5.43 11.35
N ILE A 83 6.40 4.57 12.11
CA ILE A 83 5.92 3.22 12.44
C ILE A 83 4.56 3.21 13.18
N ASP A 84 4.22 4.29 13.85
CA ASP A 84 2.97 4.48 14.57
C ASP A 84 1.81 5.00 13.69
N LYS A 85 2.09 5.46 12.47
CA LYS A 85 1.06 6.07 11.60
C LYS A 85 0.18 5.08 10.88
N VAL A 86 0.69 3.87 10.63
CA VAL A 86 -0.10 2.76 10.10
C VAL A 86 0.10 1.56 10.99
N ASN A 87 -0.94 1.17 11.71
CA ASN A 87 -0.85 0.11 12.70
C ASN A 87 -2.17 -0.67 12.86
N ARG A 88 -2.09 -1.87 13.45
CA ARG A 88 -3.25 -2.74 13.67
C ARG A 88 -4.03 -3.01 12.38
N ILE A 89 -3.31 -3.54 11.40
CA ILE A 89 -3.87 -3.93 10.10
C ILE A 89 -4.03 -5.46 10.08
N TYR A 90 -5.18 -5.92 9.67
CA TYR A 90 -5.55 -7.34 9.72
C TYR A 90 -5.90 -7.83 8.32
N PHE A 91 -5.23 -8.90 7.89
CA PHE A 91 -5.51 -9.61 6.65
C PHE A 91 -5.94 -11.03 6.99
N ASP A 92 -7.15 -11.39 6.63
CA ASP A 92 -7.71 -12.71 6.83
C ASP A 92 -8.27 -13.25 5.50
N GLN A 93 -7.74 -14.38 5.04
CA GLN A 93 -8.11 -15.01 3.78
C GLN A 93 -7.99 -14.04 2.58
N VAL A 94 -6.85 -13.38 2.47
CA VAL A 94 -6.55 -12.49 1.34
C VAL A 94 -5.64 -13.20 0.34
N GLU A 95 -6.14 -13.39 -0.88
CA GLU A 95 -5.43 -13.99 -1.99
C GLU A 95 -4.93 -12.89 -2.95
N VAL A 96 -3.64 -12.89 -3.26
CA VAL A 96 -3.04 -11.98 -4.23
C VAL A 96 -2.52 -12.78 -5.42
N ASN A 97 -3.15 -12.59 -6.59
CA ASN A 97 -2.72 -13.16 -7.85
C ASN A 97 -1.98 -12.10 -8.66
N LEU A 98 -0.67 -12.21 -8.69
CA LEU A 98 0.21 -11.29 -9.41
C LEU A 98 0.35 -11.73 -10.86
N HIS A 99 -0.07 -10.87 -11.77
CA HIS A 99 -0.09 -11.16 -13.20
C HIS A 99 0.25 -9.91 -14.02
N LYS A 100 1.44 -9.90 -14.61
CA LYS A 100 1.91 -8.80 -15.46
C LYS A 100 1.14 -8.77 -16.78
N ARG A 101 0.50 -7.63 -17.08
CA ARG A 101 -0.34 -7.45 -18.28
C ARG A 101 0.09 -6.27 -19.15
N THR A 102 0.72 -5.26 -18.56
CA THR A 102 1.12 -4.05 -19.26
C THR A 102 2.63 -4.00 -19.48
N THR A 103 3.10 -3.08 -20.31
CA THR A 103 4.53 -2.86 -20.59
C THR A 103 5.22 -1.96 -19.56
N PHE A 104 4.48 -1.37 -18.61
CA PHE A 104 5.07 -0.54 -17.59
C PHE A 104 6.00 -1.33 -16.66
N GLU A 105 7.08 -0.72 -16.23
CA GLU A 105 8.02 -1.32 -15.29
C GLU A 105 7.36 -1.67 -13.96
N GLY A 106 7.65 -2.84 -13.39
CA GLY A 106 7.26 -3.21 -12.03
C GLY A 106 8.28 -2.79 -10.99
N GLY A 107 8.08 -3.22 -9.73
CA GLY A 107 9.02 -2.92 -8.64
C GLY A 107 8.93 -1.47 -8.15
N VAL A 108 7.82 -0.81 -8.33
CA VAL A 108 7.58 0.57 -7.89
C VAL A 108 6.31 0.63 -7.06
N TYR A 109 6.36 1.30 -5.92
CA TYR A 109 5.21 1.57 -5.06
C TYR A 109 5.01 3.07 -4.90
N ASP A 110 3.75 3.51 -4.92
CA ASP A 110 3.41 4.92 -4.86
C ASP A 110 3.13 5.35 -3.42
N LYS A 111 3.80 6.39 -2.94
CA LYS A 111 3.55 7.00 -1.62
C LYS A 111 2.71 8.28 -1.72
N ARG A 112 2.47 8.75 -2.92
CA ARG A 112 1.78 10.04 -3.12
C ARG A 112 0.31 10.01 -2.66
N PRO A 113 -0.20 11.11 -2.09
CA PRO A 113 0.49 12.37 -1.88
C PRO A 113 1.38 12.34 -0.63
N CYS A 114 2.64 12.68 -0.79
CA CYS A 114 3.61 12.75 0.32
C CYS A 114 4.54 13.95 0.15
N ASP A 115 5.28 14.30 1.20
CA ASP A 115 6.40 15.22 1.11
C ASP A 115 7.65 14.44 0.65
N GLY A 116 8.43 15.01 -0.28
CA GLY A 116 9.63 14.37 -0.82
C GLY A 116 9.38 13.40 -1.99
N GLU A 117 10.19 12.36 -2.09
CA GLU A 117 10.11 11.39 -3.19
C GLU A 117 8.86 10.53 -3.09
N GLY A 118 8.02 10.60 -4.11
CA GLY A 118 6.72 9.96 -4.15
C GLY A 118 6.71 8.46 -4.42
N PHE A 119 7.88 7.86 -4.67
CA PHE A 119 7.97 6.45 -5.06
C PHE A 119 9.02 5.69 -4.24
N LEU A 120 8.69 4.45 -3.92
CA LEU A 120 9.66 3.44 -3.51
C LEU A 120 9.97 2.56 -4.73
N LYS A 121 11.24 2.48 -5.10
CA LYS A 121 11.71 1.65 -6.20
C LYS A 121 12.45 0.43 -5.64
N GLY A 122 12.23 -0.73 -6.22
CA GLY A 122 12.87 -1.96 -5.78
C GLY A 122 12.32 -3.19 -6.49
N LYS A 123 11.75 -4.08 -5.75
CA LYS A 123 11.16 -5.33 -6.24
C LYS A 123 9.65 -5.34 -6.04
N THR A 124 8.95 -6.18 -6.79
CA THR A 124 7.53 -6.46 -6.54
C THR A 124 7.42 -7.61 -5.54
N TYR A 125 6.66 -7.39 -4.49
CA TYR A 125 6.34 -8.34 -3.44
C TYR A 125 4.85 -8.67 -3.47
N GLY A 126 4.44 -9.77 -2.89
CA GLY A 126 3.00 -10.06 -2.71
C GLY A 126 2.34 -9.12 -1.71
N PHE A 127 2.97 -9.01 -0.54
CA PHE A 127 2.66 -8.03 0.51
C PHE A 127 3.93 -7.26 0.86
N PHE A 128 3.87 -5.96 0.79
CA PHE A 128 4.96 -5.10 1.21
C PHE A 128 4.52 -4.22 2.38
N PHE A 129 5.07 -4.47 3.55
CA PHE A 129 4.85 -3.68 4.75
C PHE A 129 6.10 -2.86 5.02
N HIS A 130 5.95 -1.55 4.91
CA HIS A 130 7.05 -0.59 5.04
C HIS A 130 6.68 0.46 6.08
N THR A 131 7.48 0.56 7.13
CA THR A 131 7.25 1.56 8.20
C THR A 131 5.83 1.47 8.77
N ALA A 132 5.49 0.32 9.34
CA ALA A 132 4.18 0.02 9.91
C ALA A 132 4.30 -0.95 11.09
N SER A 133 3.25 -1.06 11.92
CA SER A 133 3.29 -1.97 13.08
C SER A 133 1.99 -2.74 13.30
N ASP A 134 2.07 -3.77 14.12
CA ASP A 134 0.93 -4.58 14.56
C ASP A 134 0.09 -5.11 13.39
N ILE A 135 0.74 -5.81 12.46
CA ILE A 135 0.10 -6.40 11.29
C ILE A 135 -0.13 -7.88 11.56
N GLN A 136 -1.36 -8.34 11.36
CA GLN A 136 -1.70 -9.75 11.48
C GLN A 136 -2.18 -10.29 10.13
N MET A 137 -1.70 -11.48 9.79
CA MET A 137 -2.06 -12.19 8.56
C MET A 137 -2.49 -13.62 8.91
N GLU A 138 -3.63 -14.05 8.40
CA GLU A 138 -4.12 -15.41 8.57
C GLU A 138 -4.70 -15.93 7.24
N GLY A 139 -4.30 -17.13 6.82
CA GLY A 139 -4.78 -17.75 5.60
C GLY A 139 -4.54 -16.95 4.32
N CYS A 140 -3.52 -16.07 4.31
CA CYS A 140 -3.17 -15.25 3.15
C CYS A 140 -2.29 -16.01 2.17
N THR A 141 -2.51 -15.80 0.86
CA THR A 141 -1.74 -16.48 -0.19
C THR A 141 -1.29 -15.51 -1.27
N VAL A 142 -0.14 -15.83 -1.88
CA VAL A 142 0.38 -15.11 -3.05
C VAL A 142 0.64 -16.11 -4.17
N ASN A 143 0.00 -15.87 -5.29
CA ASN A 143 0.18 -16.65 -6.51
C ASN A 143 0.87 -15.79 -7.55
N TRP A 144 2.05 -16.22 -7.99
CA TRP A 144 2.74 -15.61 -9.11
C TRP A 144 2.24 -16.30 -10.39
N GLY A 145 1.89 -15.52 -11.40
CA GLY A 145 1.48 -16.07 -12.69
C GLY A 145 2.57 -16.93 -13.36
N ASP A 146 2.25 -17.49 -14.50
CA ASP A 146 3.12 -18.45 -15.23
C ASP A 146 4.51 -17.87 -15.54
N THR A 147 4.62 -16.57 -15.66
CA THR A 147 5.88 -15.87 -15.91
C THR A 147 6.18 -14.93 -14.75
N ARG A 148 7.07 -15.35 -13.85
CA ARG A 148 7.55 -14.50 -12.77
C ARG A 148 8.60 -13.54 -13.31
N PRO A 149 8.36 -12.22 -13.27
CA PRO A 149 9.33 -11.24 -13.77
C PRO A 149 10.60 -11.19 -12.91
N ASP A 150 11.74 -10.74 -13.49
CA ASP A 150 13.03 -10.62 -12.79
C ASP A 150 12.99 -9.65 -11.59
N TYR A 151 12.05 -8.70 -11.59
CA TYR A 151 11.82 -7.80 -10.47
C TYR A 151 10.88 -8.38 -9.39
N ALA A 152 10.32 -9.56 -9.58
CA ALA A 152 9.54 -10.25 -8.56
C ALA A 152 10.46 -10.82 -7.46
N ALA A 153 10.04 -10.64 -6.22
CA ALA A 153 10.79 -11.14 -5.06
C ALA A 153 9.93 -12.04 -4.17
N GLU A 154 9.97 -11.87 -2.87
CA GLU A 154 9.27 -12.74 -1.93
C GLU A 154 7.76 -12.43 -1.84
N ASN A 155 7.03 -13.37 -1.27
CA ASN A 155 5.58 -13.22 -1.04
C ASN A 155 5.29 -12.11 -0.03
N ILE A 156 6.12 -11.98 1.00
CA ILE A 156 5.95 -10.98 2.06
C ILE A 156 7.30 -10.32 2.31
N HIS A 157 7.34 -9.00 2.22
CA HIS A 157 8.51 -8.20 2.52
C HIS A 157 8.24 -7.23 3.68
N LEU A 158 9.16 -7.20 4.61
CA LEU A 158 9.07 -6.39 5.82
C LEU A 158 10.26 -5.42 5.88
N GLU A 159 9.97 -4.14 5.95
CA GLU A 159 10.98 -3.10 6.07
C GLU A 159 10.56 -2.08 7.13
N ASN A 160 11.39 -1.87 8.16
CA ASN A 160 11.10 -0.99 9.27
C ASN A 160 9.71 -1.27 9.91
N THR A 161 9.46 -2.52 10.26
CA THR A 161 8.18 -2.97 10.83
C THR A 161 8.36 -3.56 12.22
N ALA A 162 7.28 -3.58 13.01
CA ALA A 162 7.22 -4.25 14.31
C ALA A 162 5.88 -4.98 14.48
N GLY A 163 5.89 -6.08 15.25
CA GLY A 163 4.66 -6.78 15.62
C GLY A 163 3.92 -7.43 14.44
N VAL A 164 4.66 -7.96 13.45
CA VAL A 164 4.05 -8.68 12.31
C VAL A 164 3.88 -10.16 12.68
N ILE A 165 2.66 -10.65 12.59
CA ILE A 165 2.28 -12.04 12.91
C ILE A 165 1.67 -12.70 11.68
N GLN A 166 2.19 -13.86 11.31
CA GLN A 166 1.68 -14.71 10.23
C GLN A 166 1.21 -16.04 10.82
N LYS A 167 0.00 -16.46 10.43
CA LYS A 167 -0.61 -17.74 10.82
C LYS A 167 -1.11 -18.53 9.63
#